data_345561849048c69578f23b85cc601c84
#
_entry.id   345561849048c69578f23b85cc601c84
#
_cell.length_a   1.000
_cell.length_b   1.000
_cell.length_c   1.000
_cell.angle_alpha   90.00
_cell.angle_beta   90.00
_cell.angle_gamma   90.00
#
_symmetry.space_group_name_H-M   'P 1'
#
loop_
_entity.id
_entity.type
_entity.pdbx_description
1 polymer ?
#
loop_
_entity_poly.entity_id
_entity_poly.type
_entity_poly.pdbx_seq_one_letter_code
_entity_poly.pdbx_strand_id
1 'polypeptide(L)'
;MLTRVLYLAAALFVWLSATNAMAEARLKVVTTFTVLADMAAHVAGEAADVVSITKPGAEIHGYQPTPQDIVKASDADLILWNGMNLELWFEQFLKNLE
;
A
#
# COMPACT_ATOMS: atom_id res chain seq x y z
N MET A 1 -36.13 -28.61 -17.46
CA MET A 1 -34.89 -28.28 -18.18
C MET A 1 -34.53 -26.81 -18.09
N LEU A 2 -35.41 -25.87 -18.40
CA LEU A 2 -35.13 -24.42 -18.37
C LEU A 2 -34.76 -23.91 -16.99
N THR A 3 -35.44 -24.33 -15.93
CA THR A 3 -35.18 -23.93 -14.53
C THR A 3 -33.80 -24.32 -14.02
N ARG A 4 -33.28 -25.48 -14.41
CA ARG A 4 -31.94 -25.95 -14.01
C ARG A 4 -30.82 -25.13 -14.66
N VAL A 5 -31.01 -24.73 -15.91
CA VAL A 5 -30.07 -23.87 -16.64
C VAL A 5 -30.01 -22.47 -16.03
N LEU A 6 -31.14 -21.92 -15.60
CA LEU A 6 -31.21 -20.61 -14.93
C LEU A 6 -30.47 -20.60 -13.57
N TYR A 7 -30.57 -21.67 -12.80
CA TYR A 7 -29.84 -21.78 -11.52
C TYR A 7 -28.32 -21.88 -11.73
N LEU A 8 -27.86 -22.59 -12.73
CA LEU A 8 -26.43 -22.71 -13.05
C LEU A 8 -25.85 -21.37 -13.53
N ALA A 9 -26.58 -20.61 -14.34
CA ALA A 9 -26.18 -19.29 -14.80
C ALA A 9 -26.10 -18.27 -13.64
N ALA A 10 -27.06 -18.29 -12.73
CA ALA A 10 -27.05 -17.43 -11.56
C ALA A 10 -25.88 -17.74 -10.60
N ALA A 11 -25.57 -19.02 -10.38
CA ALA A 11 -24.43 -19.43 -9.56
C ALA A 11 -23.11 -18.97 -10.16
N LEU A 12 -22.91 -19.08 -11.47
CA LEU A 12 -21.72 -18.64 -12.17
C LEU A 12 -21.51 -17.13 -12.06
N PHE A 13 -22.58 -16.35 -12.16
CA PHE A 13 -22.53 -14.89 -12.03
C PHE A 13 -22.12 -14.45 -10.63
N VAL A 14 -22.59 -15.11 -9.57
CA VAL A 14 -22.20 -14.82 -8.18
C VAL A 14 -20.72 -15.09 -7.94
N TRP A 15 -20.16 -16.16 -8.50
CA TRP A 15 -18.74 -16.50 -8.40
C TRP A 15 -17.84 -15.43 -9.08
N LEU A 16 -18.21 -14.94 -10.26
CA LEU A 16 -17.48 -13.88 -10.94
C LEU A 16 -17.48 -12.56 -10.15
N SER A 17 -18.61 -12.20 -9.54
CA SER A 17 -18.72 -11.00 -8.72
C SER A 17 -17.85 -11.08 -7.46
N ALA A 18 -17.79 -12.23 -6.79
CA ALA A 18 -16.94 -12.45 -5.62
C ALA A 18 -15.44 -12.33 -5.95
N THR A 19 -15.00 -12.82 -7.13
CA THR A 19 -13.61 -12.72 -7.57
C THR A 19 -13.18 -11.27 -7.80
N ASN A 20 -14.02 -10.45 -8.41
CA ASN A 20 -13.74 -9.03 -8.62
C ASN A 20 -13.66 -8.24 -7.30
N ALA A 21 -14.51 -8.51 -6.32
CA ALA A 21 -14.48 -7.86 -5.01
C ALA A 21 -13.19 -8.16 -4.25
N MET A 22 -12.63 -9.37 -4.35
CA MET A 22 -11.36 -9.74 -3.71
C MET A 22 -10.14 -9.10 -4.40
N ALA A 23 -10.20 -8.83 -5.71
CA ALA A 23 -9.09 -8.22 -6.47
C ALA A 23 -8.87 -6.74 -6.14
N GLU A 24 -9.89 -6.03 -5.59
CA GLU A 24 -9.80 -4.60 -5.26
C GLU A 24 -9.23 -4.30 -3.87
N ALA A 25 -9.14 -5.30 -2.98
CA ALA A 25 -8.74 -5.13 -1.58
C ALA A 25 -7.23 -5.28 -1.37
N ARG A 26 -6.42 -4.37 -1.93
CA ARG A 26 -4.99 -4.32 -1.68
C ARG A 26 -4.67 -3.37 -0.54
N LEU A 27 -3.73 -3.77 0.32
CA LEU A 27 -3.18 -2.89 1.36
C LEU A 27 -2.31 -1.81 0.72
N LYS A 28 -2.41 -0.60 1.25
CA LYS A 28 -1.52 0.50 0.87
C LYS A 28 -0.39 0.60 1.88
N VAL A 29 0.82 0.33 1.43
CA VAL A 29 2.03 0.38 2.25
C VAL A 29 2.90 1.54 1.80
N VAL A 30 3.28 2.40 2.73
CA VAL A 30 4.20 3.51 2.49
C VAL A 30 5.48 3.27 3.27
N THR A 31 6.62 3.47 2.63
CA THR A 31 7.94 3.34 3.25
C THR A 31 8.69 4.66 3.17
N THR A 32 9.66 4.86 4.05
CA THR A 32 10.46 6.08 4.07
C THR A 32 11.46 6.14 2.91
N PHE A 33 12.00 5.01 2.47
CA PHE A 33 12.96 4.99 1.36
C PHE A 33 12.88 3.70 0.54
N THR A 34 13.54 3.71 -0.61
CA THR A 34 13.35 2.72 -1.67
C THR A 34 13.79 1.30 -1.32
N VAL A 35 14.81 1.15 -0.46
CA VAL A 35 15.26 -0.19 -0.03
C VAL A 35 14.15 -0.89 0.76
N LEU A 36 13.50 -0.18 1.69
CA LEU A 36 12.37 -0.72 2.43
C LEU A 36 11.20 -1.02 1.50
N ALA A 37 10.94 -0.16 0.51
CA ALA A 37 9.89 -0.38 -0.47
C ALA A 37 10.14 -1.66 -1.28
N ASP A 38 11.36 -1.89 -1.72
CA ASP A 38 11.74 -3.09 -2.45
C ASP A 38 11.54 -4.36 -1.61
N MET A 39 12.01 -4.34 -0.37
CA MET A 39 11.84 -5.45 0.56
C MET A 39 10.36 -5.73 0.83
N ALA A 40 9.58 -4.70 1.10
CA ALA A 40 8.15 -4.82 1.37
C ALA A 40 7.39 -5.37 0.15
N ALA A 41 7.71 -4.92 -1.05
CA ALA A 41 7.10 -5.39 -2.28
C ALA A 41 7.37 -6.88 -2.52
N HIS A 42 8.58 -7.34 -2.26
CA HIS A 42 8.94 -8.75 -2.41
C HIS A 42 8.21 -9.65 -1.40
N VAL A 43 8.01 -9.17 -0.18
CA VAL A 43 7.28 -9.91 0.85
C VAL A 43 5.77 -9.94 0.56
N ALA A 44 5.21 -8.79 0.18
CA ALA A 44 3.76 -8.63 0.00
C ALA A 44 3.25 -9.23 -1.31
N GLY A 45 4.06 -9.25 -2.37
CA GLY A 45 3.61 -9.67 -3.70
C GLY A 45 2.41 -8.84 -4.16
N GLU A 46 1.32 -9.50 -4.53
CA GLU A 46 0.10 -8.84 -4.99
C GLU A 46 -0.84 -8.38 -3.85
N ALA A 47 -0.49 -8.67 -2.61
CA ALA A 47 -1.35 -8.34 -1.46
C ALA A 47 -1.32 -6.85 -1.09
N ALA A 48 -0.31 -6.11 -1.53
CA ALA A 48 -0.14 -4.70 -1.21
C ALA A 48 0.39 -3.89 -2.39
N ASP A 49 -0.01 -2.62 -2.43
CA ASP A 49 0.63 -1.60 -3.25
C ASP A 49 1.64 -0.87 -2.37
N VAL A 50 2.91 -0.93 -2.74
CA VAL A 50 4.01 -0.39 -1.94
C VAL A 50 4.62 0.82 -2.63
N VAL A 51 4.75 1.92 -1.90
CA VAL A 51 5.39 3.16 -2.39
C VAL A 51 6.42 3.67 -1.38
N SER A 52 7.39 4.43 -1.88
CA SER A 52 8.39 5.11 -1.06
C SER A 52 8.12 6.61 -1.00
N ILE A 53 8.33 7.22 0.16
CA ILE A 53 8.29 8.67 0.32
C ILE A 53 9.45 9.30 -0.46
N THR A 54 10.67 8.81 -0.23
CA THR A 54 11.84 9.31 -0.94
C THR A 54 12.03 8.59 -2.27
N LYS A 55 12.58 9.31 -3.24
CA LYS A 55 12.90 8.77 -4.57
C LYS A 55 14.23 8.00 -4.55
N PRO A 56 14.48 7.13 -5.54
CA PRO A 56 15.79 6.49 -5.68
C PRO A 56 16.93 7.52 -5.68
N GLY A 57 17.97 7.25 -4.90
CA GLY A 57 19.15 8.13 -4.81
C GLY A 57 18.98 9.35 -3.93
N ALA A 58 17.83 9.54 -3.29
CA ALA A 58 17.62 10.68 -2.38
C ALA A 58 18.45 10.54 -1.09
N GLU A 59 18.85 11.68 -0.53
CA GLU A 59 19.47 11.72 0.81
C GLU A 59 18.40 11.43 1.88
N ILE A 60 18.62 10.39 2.68
CA ILE A 60 17.64 9.92 3.64
C ILE A 60 17.71 10.68 4.97
N HIS A 61 18.92 10.98 5.46
CA HIS A 61 19.12 11.66 6.75
C HIS A 61 18.57 13.07 6.77
N GLY A 62 18.82 13.83 5.73
CA GLY A 62 18.44 15.24 5.61
C GLY A 62 17.21 15.50 4.77
N TYR A 63 16.41 14.50 4.49
CA TYR A 63 15.21 14.66 3.69
C TYR A 63 14.20 15.61 4.33
N GLN A 64 13.64 16.49 3.53
CA GLN A 64 12.57 17.41 3.95
C GLN A 64 11.25 16.99 3.32
N PRO A 65 10.30 16.45 4.09
CA PRO A 65 9.00 16.02 3.58
C PRO A 65 8.21 17.19 2.99
N THR A 66 7.48 16.91 1.94
CA THR A 66 6.59 17.85 1.26
C THR A 66 5.14 17.62 1.69
N PRO A 67 4.23 18.61 1.46
CA PRO A 67 2.80 18.40 1.69
C PRO A 67 2.23 17.19 0.93
N GLN A 68 2.73 16.88 -0.26
CA GLN A 68 2.30 15.70 -1.01
C GLN A 68 2.73 14.39 -0.35
N ASP A 69 3.88 14.38 0.32
CA ASP A 69 4.31 13.23 1.10
C ASP A 69 3.35 12.93 2.26
N ILE A 70 2.83 13.99 2.89
CA ILE A 70 1.82 13.87 3.94
C ILE A 70 0.54 13.24 3.40
N VAL A 71 0.07 13.71 2.25
CA VAL A 71 -1.12 13.15 1.59
C VAL A 71 -0.91 11.67 1.25
N LYS A 72 0.24 11.34 0.68
CA LYS A 72 0.60 9.96 0.35
C LYS A 72 0.57 9.05 1.58
N ALA A 73 1.18 9.49 2.68
CA ALA A 73 1.25 8.71 3.91
C ALA A 73 -0.08 8.64 4.67
N SER A 74 -0.92 9.68 4.59
CA SER A 74 -2.23 9.72 5.26
C SER A 74 -3.18 8.62 4.78
N ASP A 75 -3.05 8.19 3.54
CA ASP A 75 -3.89 7.14 2.95
C ASP A 75 -3.33 5.72 3.17
N ALA A 76 -2.19 5.59 3.85
CA ALA A 76 -1.54 4.30 4.06
C ALA A 76 -2.26 3.47 5.12
N ASP A 77 -2.36 2.16 4.87
CA ASP A 77 -2.78 1.18 5.86
C ASP A 77 -1.62 0.80 6.78
N LEU A 78 -0.39 0.87 6.28
CA LEU A 78 0.84 0.54 7.00
C LEU A 78 1.97 1.46 6.55
N ILE A 79 2.74 1.96 7.51
CA ILE A 79 3.93 2.76 7.25
C ILE A 79 5.15 2.03 7.83
N LEU A 80 6.19 1.88 7.03
CA LEU A 80 7.44 1.23 7.41
C LEU A 80 8.61 2.22 7.37
N TRP A 81 9.40 2.25 8.43
CA TRP A 81 10.64 3.03 8.50
C TRP A 81 11.74 2.26 9.24
N ASN A 82 12.99 2.68 9.03
CA ASN A 82 14.14 1.99 9.62
C ASN A 82 14.31 2.32 11.11
N GLY A 83 14.17 3.58 11.49
CA GLY A 83 14.49 4.04 12.83
C GLY A 83 15.99 4.15 13.07
N MET A 84 16.41 4.06 14.35
CA MET A 84 17.81 4.12 14.76
C MET A 84 18.55 5.39 14.28
N ASN A 85 17.82 6.50 14.28
CA ASN A 85 18.31 7.84 13.88
C ASN A 85 18.62 7.98 12.37
N LEU A 86 18.24 7.02 11.53
CA LEU A 86 18.47 7.14 10.09
C LEU A 86 17.57 8.23 9.47
N GLU A 87 16.27 8.17 9.73
CA GLU A 87 15.29 9.14 9.24
C GLU A 87 14.61 9.88 10.40
N LEU A 88 15.36 10.72 11.11
CA LEU A 88 14.84 11.51 12.24
C LEU A 88 13.68 12.42 11.85
N TRP A 89 13.70 12.96 10.63
CA TRP A 89 12.62 13.78 10.08
C TRP A 89 11.27 13.05 10.08
N PHE A 90 11.30 11.74 10.04
CA PHE A 90 10.08 10.93 9.96
C PHE A 90 9.28 10.98 11.27
N GLU A 91 9.92 11.04 12.41
CA GLU A 91 9.24 11.14 13.70
C GLU A 91 8.41 12.43 13.82
N GLN A 92 8.96 13.55 13.33
CA GLN A 92 8.22 14.81 13.23
C GLN A 92 7.12 14.77 12.19
N PHE A 93 7.39 14.08 11.08
CA PHE A 93 6.42 13.84 10.01
C PHE A 93 5.20 13.09 10.52
N LEU A 94 5.39 12.06 11.34
CA LEU A 94 4.29 11.28 11.93
C LEU A 94 3.29 12.15 12.69
N LYS A 95 3.74 13.18 13.37
CA LYS A 95 2.86 14.10 14.13
C LYS A 95 1.87 14.83 13.23
N ASN A 96 2.19 15.00 11.95
CA ASN A 96 1.31 15.65 10.98
C ASN A 96 0.26 14.69 10.40
N LEU A 97 0.37 13.40 10.68
CA LEU A 97 -0.56 12.37 10.21
C LEU A 97 -1.68 12.08 11.24
N GLU A 98 -1.57 12.55 12.46
CA GLU A 98 -2.55 12.33 13.54
C GLU A 98 -3.73 13.28 13.46
#